data_f107bf9843ec4265255ecab0fe417656
#
_entry.id   f107bf9843ec4265255ecab0fe417656
#
_cell.length_a   1.000
_cell.length_b   1.000
_cell.length_c   1.000
_cell.angle_alpha   90.00
_cell.angle_beta   90.00
_cell.angle_gamma   90.00
#
_symmetry.space_group_name_H-M   'P 1'
#
loop_
_entity.id
_entity.type
_entity.pdbx_description
1 polymer ?
#
loop_
_entity_poly.entity_id
_entity_poly.type
_entity_poly.pdbx_seq_one_letter_code
_entity_poly.pdbx_strand_id
1 'polypeptide(L)' 'MKKKKKIYYVAELNLPSKSAYSIHVMKMCEAFSKLNFDTNLFVINKEDINKINKIYNINYKFKIISVFNNFIL' A
#
# COMPACT_ATOMS: atom_id res chain seq x y z
N MET A 1 18.32 18.12 -8.38
CA MET A 1 17.02 17.44 -8.17
C MET A 1 17.05 16.64 -6.89
N LYS A 2 16.08 16.89 -6.02
CA LYS A 2 16.01 16.16 -4.74
C LYS A 2 15.40 14.80 -4.94
N LYS A 3 16.00 13.77 -4.38
CA LYS A 3 15.41 12.44 -4.34
C LYS A 3 14.28 12.43 -3.32
N LYS A 4 13.21 11.70 -3.64
CA LYS A 4 12.15 11.44 -2.68
C LYS A 4 12.68 10.57 -1.55
N LYS A 5 12.28 10.87 -0.33
CA LYS A 5 12.53 9.98 0.79
C LYS A 5 11.63 8.76 0.66
N LYS A 6 12.18 7.60 0.97
CA LYS A 6 11.45 6.33 0.89
C LYS A 6 10.83 6.00 2.24
N ILE A 7 9.61 5.49 2.18
CA ILE A 7 8.93 4.94 3.36
C ILE A 7 8.63 3.48 3.07
N TYR A 8 8.98 2.63 3.99
CA TYR A 8 8.65 1.21 3.96
C TYR A 8 7.69 0.93 5.09
N TYR A 9 6.45 0.63 4.74
CA TYR A 9 5.40 0.34 5.70
C TYR A 9 5.08 -1.15 5.61
N VAL A 10 5.18 -1.85 6.73
CA VAL A 10 4.92 -3.30 6.77
C VAL A 10 3.62 -3.51 7.54
N ALA A 11 2.67 -4.18 6.91
CA ALA A 11 1.37 -4.43 7.53
C ALA A 11 0.96 -5.87 7.29
N GLU A 12 0.50 -6.53 8.35
CA GLU A 12 0.00 -7.90 8.26
C GLU A 12 -1.44 -7.88 7.73
N LEU A 13 -1.55 -7.74 6.41
CA LEU A 13 -2.82 -7.55 5.72
C LEU A 13 -2.95 -8.45 4.50
N ASN A 14 -4.19 -8.83 4.23
CA ASN A 14 -4.59 -9.38 2.93
C ASN A 14 -5.51 -8.34 2.29
N LEU A 15 -5.11 -7.77 1.17
CA LEU A 15 -5.88 -6.70 0.53
C LEU A 15 -6.68 -7.22 -0.66
N PRO A 16 -7.93 -6.82 -0.82
CA PRO A 16 -8.65 -5.86 0.02
C PRO A 16 -9.23 -6.50 1.27
N SER A 17 -9.48 -5.69 2.29
CA SER A 17 -10.07 -6.11 3.54
C SER A 17 -11.05 -5.04 4.00
N LYS A 18 -12.09 -5.46 4.72
CA LYS A 18 -13.08 -4.52 5.29
C LYS A 18 -12.70 -4.04 6.68
N SER A 19 -11.55 -4.49 7.20
CA SER A 19 -11.13 -4.12 8.54
C SER A 19 -10.80 -2.62 8.64
N ALA A 20 -11.08 -2.03 9.78
CA ALA A 20 -10.70 -0.63 10.05
C ALA A 20 -9.18 -0.46 9.95
N TYR A 21 -8.42 -1.48 10.36
CA TYR A 21 -6.97 -1.46 10.27
C TYR A 21 -6.50 -1.32 8.81
N SER A 22 -7.09 -2.09 7.88
CA SER A 22 -6.69 -1.99 6.47
C SER A 22 -7.01 -0.61 5.90
N ILE A 23 -8.15 -0.05 6.25
CA ILE A 23 -8.54 1.29 5.79
C ILE A 23 -7.54 2.31 6.32
N HIS A 24 -7.18 2.21 7.59
CA HIS A 24 -6.22 3.12 8.21
C HIS A 24 -4.85 3.04 7.52
N VAL A 25 -4.34 1.83 7.30
CA VAL A 25 -3.03 1.64 6.65
C VAL A 25 -3.04 2.21 5.24
N MET A 26 -4.08 1.92 4.46
CA MET A 26 -4.18 2.42 3.09
C MET A 26 -4.23 3.94 3.04
N LYS A 27 -4.99 4.56 3.94
CA LYS A 27 -5.10 6.02 3.97
C LYS A 27 -3.83 6.68 4.50
N MET A 28 -3.12 6.05 5.42
CA MET A 28 -1.82 6.54 5.87
C MET A 28 -0.79 6.53 4.74
N CYS A 29 -0.73 5.42 3.98
CA CYS A 29 0.18 5.33 2.86
C CYS A 29 -0.15 6.34 1.77
N GLU A 30 -1.44 6.56 1.52
CA GLU A 30 -1.87 7.59 0.58
C GLU A 30 -1.41 8.98 1.05
N ALA A 31 -1.54 9.27 2.34
CA ALA A 31 -1.11 10.55 2.89
C ALA A 31 0.39 10.77 2.72
N PHE A 32 1.19 9.74 2.95
CA PHE A 32 2.63 9.82 2.70
C PHE A 32 2.93 10.09 1.23
N SER A 33 2.22 9.42 0.34
CA SER A 33 2.40 9.62 -1.10
C SER A 33 2.01 11.05 -1.51
N LYS A 34 0.92 11.56 -0.94
CA LYS A 34 0.48 12.95 -1.17
C LYS A 34 1.55 13.94 -0.73
N LEU A 35 2.29 13.63 0.32
CA LEU A 35 3.39 14.45 0.82
C LEU A 35 4.70 14.22 0.05
N ASN A 36 4.61 13.51 -1.07
CA ASN A 36 5.73 13.29 -1.97
C ASN A 36 6.81 12.32 -1.42
N PHE A 37 6.41 11.40 -0.55
CA PHE A 37 7.28 10.29 -0.17
C PHE A 37 7.13 9.15 -1.16
N ASP A 38 8.22 8.46 -1.43
CA ASP A 38 8.20 7.21 -2.19
C ASP A 38 7.73 6.09 -1.25
N THR A 39 6.44 5.84 -1.24
CA THR A 39 5.80 4.96 -0.25
C THR A 39 5.68 3.54 -0.78
N ASN A 40 6.15 2.58 0.01
CA ASN A 40 6.14 1.17 -0.31
C ASN A 40 5.46 0.41 0.82
N LEU A 41 4.28 -0.15 0.54
CA LEU A 41 3.52 -0.92 1.51
C LEU A 41 3.74 -2.40 1.26
N PHE A 42 4.24 -3.10 2.27
CA PHE A 42 4.42 -4.56 2.22
C PHE A 42 3.27 -5.23 2.95
N VAL A 43 2.57 -6.11 2.25
CA VAL A 43 1.43 -6.85 2.79
C VAL A 43 1.63 -8.33 2.56
N ILE A 44 0.81 -9.17 3.19
CA ILE A 44 0.91 -10.62 3.02
C ILE A 44 0.45 -11.01 1.61
N ASN A 45 -0.77 -10.62 1.26
CA ASN A 45 -1.37 -10.87 -0.05
C ASN A 45 -2.11 -9.65 -0.55
N LYS A 46 -2.24 -9.54 -1.87
CA LYS A 46 -3.08 -8.52 -2.47
C LYS A 46 -3.71 -9.03 -3.76
N GLU A 47 -4.88 -8.50 -4.08
CA GLU A 47 -5.52 -8.68 -5.38
C GLU A 47 -5.01 -7.62 -6.36
N ASP A 48 -5.70 -7.48 -7.49
CA ASP A 48 -5.33 -6.50 -8.51
C ASP A 48 -5.26 -5.09 -7.94
N ILE A 49 -4.18 -4.38 -8.25
CA ILE A 49 -3.93 -3.04 -7.69
C ILE A 49 -5.02 -2.03 -8.10
N ASN A 50 -5.55 -2.15 -9.31
CA ASN A 50 -6.60 -1.24 -9.77
C ASN A 50 -7.87 -1.44 -8.95
N LYS A 51 -8.21 -2.68 -8.63
CA LYS A 51 -9.35 -3.02 -7.80
C LYS A 51 -9.16 -2.47 -6.38
N ILE A 52 -7.97 -2.63 -5.82
CA ILE A 52 -7.64 -2.16 -4.48
C ILE A 52 -7.78 -0.63 -4.41
N ASN A 53 -7.16 0.07 -5.35
CA ASN A 53 -7.21 1.53 -5.37
C ASN A 53 -8.64 2.06 -5.49
N LYS A 54 -9.48 1.35 -6.23
CA LYS A 54 -10.89 1.72 -6.39
C LYS A 54 -11.67 1.50 -5.09
N ILE A 55 -11.46 0.35 -4.45
CA ILE A 55 -12.18 0.01 -3.20
C ILE A 55 -11.86 1.00 -2.09
N TYR A 56 -10.59 1.37 -1.94
CA TYR A 56 -10.16 2.30 -0.90
C TYR A 56 -10.21 3.76 -1.34
N ASN A 57 -10.63 4.01 -2.58
CA ASN A 57 -10.74 5.37 -3.13
C ASN A 57 -9.40 6.12 -3.03
N ILE A 58 -8.35 5.50 -3.55
CA ILE A 58 -7.00 6.04 -3.48
C ILE A 58 -6.76 7.01 -4.65
N ASN A 59 -6.45 8.26 -4.34
CA ASN A 59 -6.14 9.29 -5.32
C ASN A 59 -4.64 9.51 -5.49
N TYR A 60 -3.86 9.26 -4.45
CA TYR A 60 -2.40 9.39 -4.50
C TYR A 60 -1.79 8.00 -4.37
N LYS A 61 -1.42 7.45 -5.52
CA LYS A 61 -0.99 6.05 -5.61
C LYS A 61 0.38 5.82 -4.97
N PHE A 62 0.58 4.63 -4.49
CA PHE A 62 1.83 4.18 -3.90
C PHE A 62 2.02 2.70 -4.24
N LYS A 63 3.23 2.18 -4.01
CA LYS A 63 3.52 0.79 -4.30
C LYS A 63 2.98 -0.12 -3.21
N ILE A 64 2.36 -1.22 -3.63
CA ILE A 64 1.91 -2.29 -2.73
C ILE A 64 2.60 -3.57 -3.16
N ILE A 65 3.31 -4.20 -2.24
CA ILE A 65 4.13 -5.37 -2.53
C ILE A 65 3.62 -6.52 -1.68
N SER A 66 3.25 -7.61 -2.34
CA SER A 66 2.83 -8.84 -1.67
C SER A 66 4.05 -9.70 -1.39
N VAL A 67 4.43 -9.81 -0.12
CA VAL A 67 5.58 -10.64 0.23
C VAL A 67 5.29 -12.13 0.06
N PHE A 68 4.03 -12.52 0.28
CA PHE A 68 3.65 -13.92 0.13
C PHE A 68 3.89 -14.41 -1.29
N ASN A 69 3.47 -13.64 -2.29
CA ASN A 69 3.65 -14.00 -3.70
C ASN A 69 5.12 -14.03 -4.11
N ASN A 70 5.97 -13.27 -3.43
CA ASN A 70 7.40 -13.23 -3.72
C ASN A 70 8.16 -14.41 -3.15
N PHE A 71 7.60 -15.10 -2.16
CA PHE A 71 8.23 -16.24 -1.49
C PHE A 71 7.69 -17.61 -1.92
N ILE A 72 6.56 -17.63 -2.62
CA ILE A 72 5.99 -18.86 -3.15
C ILE A 72 6.70 -19.20 -4.44
N LEU A 73 7.24 -20.39 -4.48
CA LEU A 73 7.94 -20.90 -5.66
C LEU A 73 7.03 -21.80 -6.49
#